data_5efbfa06d2bcef122061307fb4441485
#
_entry.id   5efbfa06d2bcef122061307fb4441485
#
_cell.length_a   1.000
_cell.length_b   1.000
_cell.length_c   1.000
_cell.angle_alpha   90.00
_cell.angle_beta   90.00
_cell.angle_gamma   90.00
#
_symmetry.space_group_name_H-M   'P 1'
#
loop_
_entity.id
_entity.type
_entity.pdbx_description
1 polymer ?
#
loop_
_entity_poly.entity_id
_entity_poly.type
_entity_poly.pdbx_seq_one_letter_code
_entity_poly.pdbx_strand_id
1 'polypeptide(L)'
;MEKYTLFIIGISLSVILFGILLFNVIRFVKKGFYKGEDVRVPNLYFLFALIIFIAGTTVVSSYGTMIVLEASFEFYHHILLIIGSILLGGGMPLLVMSFILYYYRPDLNVTERKMLKILMFVSIPLIVIGLWLYTDSVADFLTYPLWNGLSFTKGFITPLSSGDLGFNVKFYGALIVIGAGISYFICDHEFYKAFKKHGLLDTLLLVAFPMGIVGARLWYCFVLEPGLNVFDIRNGGLAIQGGAILGIGSGVLFMLLFRKYVNIRWAMDVILPTILIAQGVGRWGNFFNVEVHGLASDAANWWFLPKIILNNSQYSSTAPSLVGEGKIYVPLFLIECISNIAGYFIIKYAVGKGLRKVLSLGDVGMCYLIWYGLTRVVMEPLRSGGYEYSQSFITAIVMMGAGALGILAFHIYDLIRKKKGLKPRTLETIFKNEEETDSL
;
A
#
# COMPACT_ATOMS: atom_id res chain seq x y z
N MET A 1 0.60 -20.13 -31.30
CA MET A 1 1.80 -19.39 -30.88
C MET A 1 1.79 -17.93 -31.36
N GLU A 2 1.42 -17.67 -32.59
CA GLU A 2 1.40 -16.29 -33.13
C GLU A 2 0.49 -15.31 -32.37
N LYS A 3 -0.63 -15.79 -31.83
CA LYS A 3 -1.65 -14.98 -31.16
C LYS A 3 -1.13 -14.27 -29.90
N TYR A 4 -0.18 -14.88 -29.20
CA TYR A 4 0.39 -14.33 -27.96
C TYR A 4 1.70 -13.57 -28.17
N THR A 5 2.24 -13.56 -29.41
CA THR A 5 3.59 -13.05 -29.67
C THR A 5 3.73 -11.57 -29.34
N LEU A 6 2.79 -10.73 -29.79
CA LEU A 6 2.83 -9.28 -29.51
C LEU A 6 2.66 -8.97 -28.02
N PHE A 7 1.79 -9.71 -27.33
CA PHE A 7 1.59 -9.57 -25.89
C PHE A 7 2.88 -9.93 -25.13
N ILE A 8 3.47 -11.08 -25.43
CA ILE A 8 4.71 -11.55 -24.81
C ILE A 8 5.87 -10.60 -25.10
N ILE A 9 6.03 -10.15 -26.35
CA ILE A 9 7.07 -9.20 -26.73
C ILE A 9 6.88 -7.88 -25.99
N GLY A 10 5.67 -7.33 -25.98
CA GLY A 10 5.37 -6.05 -25.32
C GLY A 10 5.68 -6.10 -23.83
N ILE A 11 5.19 -7.13 -23.11
CA ILE A 11 5.48 -7.32 -21.69
C ILE A 11 6.97 -7.52 -21.44
N SER A 12 7.63 -8.41 -22.21
CA SER A 12 9.05 -8.70 -22.02
C SER A 12 9.91 -7.45 -22.20
N LEU A 13 9.65 -6.66 -23.24
CA LEU A 13 10.33 -5.40 -23.47
C LEU A 13 10.07 -4.39 -22.36
N SER A 14 8.81 -4.26 -21.90
CA SER A 14 8.47 -3.36 -20.82
C SER A 14 9.18 -3.73 -19.52
N VAL A 15 9.23 -5.01 -19.16
CA VAL A 15 9.93 -5.51 -17.96
C VAL A 15 11.44 -5.29 -18.07
N ILE A 16 12.05 -5.58 -19.23
CA ILE A 16 13.48 -5.37 -19.46
C ILE A 16 13.83 -3.88 -19.36
N LEU A 17 13.09 -3.02 -20.04
CA LEU A 17 13.33 -1.57 -20.02
C LEU A 17 13.10 -0.98 -18.62
N PHE A 18 12.09 -1.44 -17.91
CA PHE A 18 11.87 -1.04 -16.51
C PHE A 18 13.02 -1.51 -15.60
N GLY A 19 13.51 -2.73 -15.80
CA GLY A 19 14.71 -3.24 -15.12
C GLY A 19 15.96 -2.40 -15.40
N ILE A 20 16.17 -1.98 -16.65
CA ILE A 20 17.27 -1.08 -17.05
C ILE A 20 17.09 0.29 -16.38
N LEU A 21 15.88 0.85 -16.35
CA LEU A 21 15.58 2.10 -15.66
C LEU A 21 15.93 1.99 -14.18
N LEU A 22 15.41 0.97 -13.50
CA LEU A 22 15.63 0.74 -12.08
C LEU A 22 17.11 0.54 -11.76
N PHE A 23 17.83 -0.25 -12.55
CA PHE A 23 19.27 -0.45 -12.40
C PHE A 23 20.04 0.87 -12.50
N ASN A 24 19.73 1.71 -13.50
CA ASN A 24 20.39 3.00 -13.68
C ASN A 24 20.05 3.97 -12.54
N VAL A 25 18.79 3.98 -12.04
CA VAL A 25 18.40 4.79 -10.90
C VAL A 25 19.13 4.35 -9.64
N ILE A 26 19.19 3.04 -9.36
CA ILE A 26 19.94 2.49 -8.21
C ILE A 26 21.43 2.79 -8.33
N ARG A 27 22.03 2.62 -9.52
CA ARG A 27 23.44 2.95 -9.76
C ARG A 27 23.71 4.44 -9.53
N PHE A 28 22.80 5.30 -9.95
CA PHE A 28 22.89 6.74 -9.77
C PHE A 28 22.78 7.12 -8.28
N VAL A 29 21.89 6.48 -7.53
CA VAL A 29 21.79 6.63 -6.07
C VAL A 29 23.07 6.16 -5.37
N LYS A 30 23.58 4.99 -5.72
CA LYS A 30 24.82 4.44 -5.11
C LYS A 30 26.06 5.29 -5.38
N LYS A 31 26.22 5.86 -6.58
CA LYS A 31 27.34 6.75 -6.90
C LYS A 31 27.34 8.04 -6.06
N GLY A 32 26.17 8.56 -5.68
CA GLY A 32 26.06 9.70 -4.77
C GLY A 32 26.53 9.41 -3.35
N PHE A 33 26.68 8.14 -2.94
CA PHE A 33 27.26 7.74 -1.65
C PHE A 33 28.80 7.72 -1.65
N TYR A 34 29.46 7.66 -2.80
CA TYR A 34 30.92 7.73 -2.92
C TYR A 34 31.32 9.19 -3.12
N LYS A 35 31.74 9.85 -2.03
CA LYS A 35 32.31 11.21 -2.05
C LYS A 35 33.47 11.26 -3.05
N GLY A 36 33.37 12.10 -4.09
CA GLY A 36 34.54 12.53 -4.86
C GLY A 36 34.43 12.55 -6.36
N GLU A 37 33.42 11.94 -6.99
CA GLU A 37 33.20 12.11 -8.41
C GLU A 37 32.09 13.13 -8.67
N ASP A 38 32.40 14.12 -9.52
CA ASP A 38 31.46 15.11 -10.03
C ASP A 38 30.42 14.38 -10.91
N VAL A 39 29.46 13.74 -10.25
CA VAL A 39 28.37 13.03 -10.91
C VAL A 39 27.38 14.08 -11.37
N ARG A 40 27.79 14.83 -12.40
CA ARG A 40 26.83 15.56 -13.24
C ARG A 40 25.74 14.58 -13.58
N VAL A 41 24.48 15.02 -13.50
CA VAL A 41 23.31 14.27 -13.93
C VAL A 41 23.53 13.84 -15.39
N PRO A 42 24.28 12.76 -15.67
CA PRO A 42 24.40 12.32 -17.03
C PRO A 42 23.12 11.58 -17.27
N ASN A 43 22.31 12.16 -18.09
CA ASN A 43 21.21 11.48 -18.72
C ASN A 43 19.87 11.44 -17.96
N LEU A 44 19.46 12.56 -17.37
CA LEU A 44 18.03 12.79 -17.18
C LEU A 44 17.30 12.53 -18.53
N TYR A 45 17.89 12.94 -19.64
CA TYR A 45 17.44 12.62 -21.00
C TYR A 45 17.36 11.12 -21.29
N PHE A 46 18.34 10.35 -20.84
CA PHE A 46 18.32 8.89 -21.00
C PHE A 46 17.20 8.25 -20.15
N LEU A 47 17.01 8.72 -18.93
CA LEU A 47 15.92 8.23 -18.08
C LEU A 47 14.54 8.59 -18.66
N PHE A 48 14.38 9.80 -19.19
CA PHE A 48 13.16 10.19 -19.89
C PHE A 48 12.95 9.42 -21.18
N ALA A 49 14.01 9.17 -21.95
CA ALA A 49 13.93 8.32 -23.14
C ALA A 49 13.46 6.89 -22.78
N LEU A 50 13.99 6.30 -21.71
CA LEU A 50 13.54 5.01 -21.21
C LEU A 50 12.05 5.03 -20.80
N ILE A 51 11.58 6.08 -20.18
CA ILE A 51 10.15 6.23 -19.82
C ILE A 51 9.28 6.26 -21.08
N ILE A 52 9.69 7.00 -22.11
CA ILE A 52 9.00 7.06 -23.40
C ILE A 52 8.98 5.67 -24.06
N PHE A 53 10.11 4.95 -24.06
CA PHE A 53 10.18 3.60 -24.59
C PHE A 53 9.29 2.62 -23.81
N ILE A 54 9.24 2.72 -22.47
CA ILE A 54 8.35 1.90 -21.64
C ILE A 54 6.90 2.19 -22.01
N ALA A 55 6.52 3.46 -22.17
CA ALA A 55 5.18 3.84 -22.60
C ALA A 55 4.84 3.22 -23.98
N GLY A 56 5.77 3.27 -24.94
CA GLY A 56 5.60 2.66 -26.28
C GLY A 56 5.43 1.14 -26.21
N THR A 57 6.25 0.44 -25.42
CA THR A 57 6.14 -1.02 -25.26
C THR A 57 4.87 -1.42 -24.51
N THR A 58 4.35 -0.56 -23.63
CA THR A 58 3.04 -0.76 -22.98
C THR A 58 1.90 -0.73 -23.99
N VAL A 59 1.95 0.17 -24.97
CA VAL A 59 0.98 0.19 -26.10
C VAL A 59 1.05 -1.12 -26.89
N VAL A 60 2.24 -1.59 -27.24
CA VAL A 60 2.41 -2.87 -27.98
C VAL A 60 1.85 -4.04 -27.17
N SER A 61 2.12 -4.10 -25.86
CA SER A 61 1.57 -5.12 -24.97
C SER A 61 0.05 -5.07 -24.93
N SER A 62 -0.52 -3.87 -24.89
CA SER A 62 -1.97 -3.66 -24.83
C SER A 62 -2.67 -4.14 -26.09
N TYR A 63 -2.11 -3.84 -27.26
CA TYR A 63 -2.61 -4.40 -28.53
C TYR A 63 -2.48 -5.92 -28.57
N GLY A 64 -1.40 -6.48 -28.04
CA GLY A 64 -1.25 -7.92 -27.88
C GLY A 64 -2.35 -8.53 -27.01
N THR A 65 -2.74 -7.85 -25.94
CA THR A 65 -3.86 -8.27 -25.09
C THR A 65 -5.19 -8.30 -25.86
N MET A 66 -5.44 -7.29 -26.71
CA MET A 66 -6.64 -7.24 -27.54
C MET A 66 -6.74 -8.43 -28.51
N ILE A 67 -5.63 -8.76 -29.16
CA ILE A 67 -5.55 -9.92 -30.08
C ILE A 67 -5.82 -11.22 -29.32
N VAL A 68 -5.31 -11.35 -28.09
CA VAL A 68 -5.53 -12.52 -27.23
C VAL A 68 -7.01 -12.66 -26.84
N LEU A 69 -7.65 -11.56 -26.53
CA LEU A 69 -9.09 -11.53 -26.14
C LEU A 69 -10.05 -11.68 -27.31
N GLU A 70 -9.56 -11.76 -28.56
CA GLU A 70 -10.38 -11.82 -29.79
C GLU A 70 -11.40 -10.67 -29.89
N ALA A 71 -11.06 -9.55 -29.32
CA ALA A 71 -11.98 -8.44 -29.17
C ALA A 71 -12.17 -7.68 -30.48
N SER A 72 -13.41 -7.53 -30.91
CA SER A 72 -13.79 -6.62 -32.00
C SER A 72 -13.98 -5.22 -31.41
N PHE A 73 -12.95 -4.41 -31.49
CA PHE A 73 -12.98 -3.07 -30.91
C PHE A 73 -13.57 -2.03 -31.87
N GLU A 74 -14.44 -1.18 -31.38
CA GLU A 74 -14.81 0.05 -32.06
C GLU A 74 -13.64 1.06 -31.98
N PHE A 75 -13.58 2.02 -32.90
CA PHE A 75 -12.52 3.04 -32.97
C PHE A 75 -12.28 3.76 -31.64
N TYR A 76 -13.34 4.02 -30.89
CA TYR A 76 -13.28 4.62 -29.56
C TYR A 76 -12.42 3.82 -28.55
N HIS A 77 -12.57 2.49 -28.50
CA HIS A 77 -11.80 1.64 -27.60
C HIS A 77 -10.29 1.67 -27.93
N HIS A 78 -9.93 1.78 -29.21
CA HIS A 78 -8.52 1.92 -29.61
C HIS A 78 -7.92 3.20 -29.07
N ILE A 79 -8.62 4.33 -29.13
CA ILE A 79 -8.14 5.60 -28.61
C ILE A 79 -7.92 5.53 -27.10
N LEU A 80 -8.90 5.01 -26.34
CA LEU A 80 -8.79 4.88 -24.89
C LEU A 80 -7.63 3.97 -24.49
N LEU A 81 -7.46 2.87 -25.21
CA LEU A 81 -6.38 1.91 -24.96
C LEU A 81 -5.00 2.56 -25.17
N ILE A 82 -4.80 3.26 -26.30
CA ILE A 82 -3.53 3.92 -26.62
C ILE A 82 -3.21 4.97 -25.56
N ILE A 83 -4.15 5.90 -25.30
CA ILE A 83 -3.93 6.98 -24.34
C ILE A 83 -3.71 6.40 -22.93
N GLY A 84 -4.55 5.45 -22.51
CA GLY A 84 -4.42 4.79 -21.21
C GLY A 84 -3.06 4.09 -21.04
N SER A 85 -2.61 3.38 -22.09
CA SER A 85 -1.32 2.68 -22.08
C SER A 85 -0.14 3.65 -22.00
N ILE A 86 -0.18 4.76 -22.72
CA ILE A 86 0.87 5.80 -22.68
C ILE A 86 0.94 6.44 -21.29
N LEU A 87 -0.21 6.79 -20.72
CA LEU A 87 -0.27 7.41 -19.40
C LEU A 87 0.22 6.46 -18.30
N LEU A 88 -0.16 5.18 -18.36
CA LEU A 88 0.30 4.17 -17.42
C LEU A 88 1.79 3.88 -17.57
N GLY A 89 2.21 3.58 -18.81
CA GLY A 89 3.59 3.22 -19.13
C GLY A 89 4.58 4.35 -18.90
N GLY A 90 4.12 5.62 -18.94
CA GLY A 90 4.93 6.79 -18.59
C GLY A 90 4.83 7.17 -17.12
N GLY A 91 3.62 7.16 -16.56
CA GLY A 91 3.34 7.60 -15.20
C GLY A 91 3.99 6.70 -14.12
N MET A 92 3.90 5.39 -14.25
CA MET A 92 4.48 4.45 -13.28
C MET A 92 6.01 4.54 -13.17
N PRO A 93 6.79 4.48 -14.27
CA PRO A 93 8.23 4.67 -14.19
C PRO A 93 8.62 6.07 -13.68
N LEU A 94 7.87 7.11 -14.03
CA LEU A 94 8.11 8.47 -13.57
C LEU A 94 7.92 8.58 -12.06
N LEU A 95 6.88 7.96 -11.51
CA LEU A 95 6.64 7.90 -10.07
C LEU A 95 7.78 7.18 -9.34
N VAL A 96 8.13 5.98 -9.80
CA VAL A 96 9.17 5.16 -9.19
C VAL A 96 10.52 5.86 -9.23
N MET A 97 10.90 6.41 -10.39
CA MET A 97 12.15 7.16 -10.55
C MET A 97 12.20 8.37 -9.60
N SER A 98 11.14 9.19 -9.62
CA SER A 98 11.07 10.40 -8.80
C SER A 98 11.09 10.08 -7.31
N PHE A 99 10.39 9.03 -6.89
CA PHE A 99 10.37 8.56 -5.51
C PHE A 99 11.76 8.10 -5.05
N ILE A 100 12.40 7.21 -5.80
CA ILE A 100 13.73 6.69 -5.44
C ILE A 100 14.77 7.83 -5.37
N LEU A 101 14.81 8.71 -6.38
CA LEU A 101 15.74 9.83 -6.39
C LEU A 101 15.50 10.81 -5.24
N TYR A 102 14.24 11.10 -4.94
CA TYR A 102 13.87 12.01 -3.86
C TYR A 102 14.30 11.49 -2.47
N TYR A 103 14.06 10.21 -2.20
CA TYR A 103 14.28 9.64 -0.88
C TYR A 103 15.71 9.14 -0.63
N TYR A 104 16.35 8.63 -1.66
CA TYR A 104 17.65 7.95 -1.50
C TYR A 104 18.85 8.76 -2.00
N ARG A 105 18.62 9.98 -2.50
CA ARG A 105 19.72 10.85 -2.92
C ARG A 105 19.85 12.08 -2.00
N PRO A 106 20.80 12.08 -1.04
CA PRO A 106 20.92 13.15 -0.05
C PRO A 106 21.54 14.44 -0.60
N ASP A 107 22.32 14.38 -1.69
CA ASP A 107 23.08 15.46 -2.31
C ASP A 107 22.27 16.38 -3.23
N LEU A 108 20.97 16.13 -3.37
CA LEU A 108 20.09 16.96 -4.20
C LEU A 108 19.90 18.36 -3.63
N ASN A 109 20.03 19.37 -4.49
CA ASN A 109 19.73 20.75 -4.12
C ASN A 109 18.21 20.98 -3.95
N VAL A 110 17.85 22.14 -3.39
CA VAL A 110 16.46 22.48 -3.07
C VAL A 110 15.57 22.47 -4.32
N THR A 111 16.09 22.94 -5.47
CA THR A 111 15.35 23.00 -6.75
C THR A 111 15.09 21.61 -7.29
N GLU A 112 16.07 20.72 -7.29
CA GLU A 112 15.95 19.34 -7.73
C GLU A 112 14.96 18.56 -6.88
N ARG A 113 15.02 18.70 -5.55
CA ARG A 113 14.03 18.11 -4.63
C ARG A 113 12.62 18.60 -4.90
N LYS A 114 12.45 19.92 -5.18
CA LYS A 114 11.16 20.49 -5.51
C LYS A 114 10.63 19.91 -6.83
N MET A 115 11.49 19.80 -7.85
CA MET A 115 11.14 19.22 -9.14
C MET A 115 10.71 17.75 -9.00
N LEU A 116 11.46 16.92 -8.27
CA LEU A 116 11.09 15.53 -8.05
C LEU A 116 9.75 15.39 -7.32
N LYS A 117 9.48 16.24 -6.34
CA LYS A 117 8.14 16.29 -5.70
C LYS A 117 7.04 16.58 -6.72
N ILE A 118 7.24 17.59 -7.57
CA ILE A 118 6.25 17.92 -8.61
C ILE A 118 6.04 16.72 -9.54
N LEU A 119 7.11 16.07 -10.00
CA LEU A 119 7.01 14.90 -10.86
C LEU A 119 6.27 13.74 -10.19
N MET A 120 6.48 13.49 -8.89
CA MET A 120 5.72 12.51 -8.12
C MET A 120 4.21 12.88 -8.08
N PHE A 121 3.88 14.13 -7.81
CA PHE A 121 2.48 14.57 -7.78
C PHE A 121 1.82 14.51 -9.16
N VAL A 122 2.53 14.84 -10.23
CA VAL A 122 2.03 14.78 -11.61
C VAL A 122 1.85 13.32 -12.07
N SER A 123 2.73 12.42 -11.65
CA SER A 123 2.63 11.01 -12.05
C SER A 123 1.39 10.30 -11.49
N ILE A 124 0.90 10.71 -10.32
CA ILE A 124 -0.29 10.08 -9.70
C ILE A 124 -1.55 10.25 -10.58
N PRO A 125 -1.97 11.46 -10.98
CA PRO A 125 -3.12 11.59 -11.88
C PRO A 125 -2.88 10.93 -13.25
N LEU A 126 -1.66 10.93 -13.78
CA LEU A 126 -1.35 10.21 -15.02
C LEU A 126 -1.63 8.71 -14.88
N ILE A 127 -1.22 8.10 -13.77
CA ILE A 127 -1.47 6.68 -13.47
C ILE A 127 -2.98 6.44 -13.30
N VAL A 128 -3.68 7.27 -12.52
CA VAL A 128 -5.10 7.09 -12.22
C VAL A 128 -5.93 7.23 -13.51
N ILE A 129 -5.70 8.27 -14.30
CA ILE A 129 -6.41 8.49 -15.57
C ILE A 129 -6.02 7.41 -16.58
N GLY A 130 -4.74 7.07 -16.66
CA GLY A 130 -4.24 6.02 -17.55
C GLY A 130 -4.86 4.66 -17.22
N LEU A 131 -4.93 4.30 -15.93
CA LEU A 131 -5.58 3.07 -15.47
C LEU A 131 -7.07 3.07 -15.79
N TRP A 132 -7.75 4.18 -15.58
CA TRP A 132 -9.16 4.31 -15.93
C TRP A 132 -9.41 4.08 -17.42
N LEU A 133 -8.75 4.85 -18.29
CA LEU A 133 -8.92 4.74 -19.73
C LEU A 133 -8.57 3.35 -20.26
N TYR A 134 -7.45 2.78 -19.76
CA TYR A 134 -7.03 1.43 -20.13
C TYR A 134 -8.06 0.38 -19.70
N THR A 135 -8.49 0.40 -18.45
CA THR A 135 -9.44 -0.59 -17.93
C THR A 135 -10.83 -0.43 -18.55
N ASP A 136 -11.24 0.80 -18.84
CA ASP A 136 -12.51 1.07 -19.51
C ASP A 136 -12.53 0.53 -20.96
N SER A 137 -11.40 0.61 -21.65
CA SER A 137 -11.27 0.08 -23.01
C SER A 137 -11.36 -1.45 -23.11
N VAL A 138 -10.99 -2.18 -22.06
CA VAL A 138 -10.96 -3.65 -22.05
C VAL A 138 -12.07 -4.27 -21.18
N ALA A 139 -12.79 -3.47 -20.41
CA ALA A 139 -13.74 -3.96 -19.42
C ALA A 139 -14.81 -4.88 -20.00
N ASP A 140 -15.34 -4.55 -21.18
CA ASP A 140 -16.43 -5.30 -21.82
C ASP A 140 -15.97 -6.67 -22.37
N PHE A 141 -14.65 -6.91 -22.44
CA PHE A 141 -14.04 -8.15 -22.94
C PHE A 141 -13.46 -9.03 -21.83
N LEU A 142 -13.52 -8.58 -20.58
CA LEU A 142 -13.05 -9.36 -19.44
C LEU A 142 -14.15 -10.29 -18.92
N THR A 143 -13.73 -11.44 -18.43
CA THR A 143 -14.62 -12.37 -17.74
C THR A 143 -14.75 -11.95 -16.28
N TYR A 144 -15.99 -11.86 -15.79
CA TYR A 144 -16.28 -11.51 -14.41
C TYR A 144 -16.89 -12.69 -13.64
N PRO A 145 -16.67 -12.81 -12.32
CA PRO A 145 -15.77 -11.94 -11.55
C PRO A 145 -14.33 -12.07 -12.02
N LEU A 146 -13.54 -11.01 -11.80
CA LEU A 146 -12.11 -11.00 -12.12
C LEU A 146 -11.38 -12.10 -11.35
N TRP A 147 -10.27 -12.55 -11.93
CA TRP A 147 -9.41 -13.55 -11.27
C TRP A 147 -8.88 -13.03 -9.94
N ASN A 148 -8.86 -13.89 -8.94
CA ASN A 148 -8.38 -13.55 -7.60
C ASN A 148 -6.92 -13.94 -7.35
N GLY A 149 -6.25 -14.53 -8.37
CA GLY A 149 -4.86 -14.96 -8.28
C GLY A 149 -4.34 -15.59 -9.54
N LEU A 150 -3.09 -16.02 -9.46
CA LEU A 150 -2.37 -16.71 -10.55
C LEU A 150 -1.90 -18.08 -10.07
N SER A 151 -1.99 -19.09 -10.93
CA SER A 151 -1.46 -20.43 -10.74
C SER A 151 -0.24 -20.65 -11.64
N PHE A 152 0.84 -21.17 -11.07
CA PHE A 152 2.07 -21.50 -11.76
C PHE A 152 2.16 -23.02 -11.90
N THR A 153 1.58 -23.57 -12.95
CA THR A 153 1.51 -25.01 -13.21
C THR A 153 2.32 -25.37 -14.44
N LYS A 154 3.25 -26.33 -14.33
CA LYS A 154 4.05 -26.88 -15.47
C LYS A 154 4.71 -25.82 -16.36
N GLY A 155 5.18 -24.71 -15.78
CA GLY A 155 5.86 -23.64 -16.53
C GLY A 155 4.93 -22.64 -17.23
N PHE A 156 3.62 -22.73 -17.00
CA PHE A 156 2.64 -21.78 -17.50
C PHE A 156 2.04 -20.97 -16.35
N ILE A 157 1.73 -19.70 -16.63
CA ILE A 157 0.99 -18.83 -15.74
C ILE A 157 -0.45 -18.82 -16.20
N THR A 158 -1.36 -19.27 -15.37
CA THR A 158 -2.80 -19.31 -15.66
C THR A 158 -3.57 -18.57 -14.57
N PRO A 159 -4.80 -18.10 -14.85
CA PRO A 159 -5.71 -17.66 -13.80
C PRO A 159 -5.91 -18.76 -12.77
N LEU A 160 -5.97 -18.39 -11.49
CA LEU A 160 -6.18 -19.35 -10.42
C LEU A 160 -7.59 -19.94 -10.53
N SER A 161 -7.67 -21.27 -10.64
CA SER A 161 -8.93 -22.01 -10.59
C SER A 161 -9.00 -22.89 -9.34
N SER A 162 -10.22 -23.28 -8.95
CA SER A 162 -10.44 -24.21 -7.85
C SER A 162 -9.88 -25.59 -8.21
N GLY A 163 -8.91 -26.08 -7.44
CA GLY A 163 -8.28 -27.38 -7.68
C GLY A 163 -6.88 -27.35 -8.31
N ASP A 164 -6.32 -26.18 -8.59
CA ASP A 164 -4.95 -26.05 -9.09
C ASP A 164 -3.94 -26.57 -8.05
N LEU A 165 -3.13 -27.55 -8.47
CA LEU A 165 -2.08 -28.18 -7.63
C LEU A 165 -0.71 -27.48 -7.70
N GLY A 166 -0.60 -26.39 -8.46
CA GLY A 166 0.63 -25.62 -8.65
C GLY A 166 0.94 -24.65 -7.52
N PHE A 167 2.01 -23.89 -7.69
CA PHE A 167 2.30 -22.75 -6.83
C PHE A 167 1.32 -21.62 -7.14
N ASN A 168 0.48 -21.27 -6.17
CA ASN A 168 -0.62 -20.34 -6.33
C ASN A 168 -0.34 -19.02 -5.61
N VAL A 169 -0.45 -17.90 -6.31
CA VAL A 169 -0.33 -16.56 -5.74
C VAL A 169 -1.69 -15.86 -5.80
N LYS A 170 -2.31 -15.69 -4.65
CA LYS A 170 -3.53 -14.88 -4.53
C LYS A 170 -3.19 -13.39 -4.52
N PHE A 171 -3.94 -12.60 -5.27
CA PHE A 171 -3.73 -11.15 -5.33
C PHE A 171 -3.88 -10.47 -3.97
N TYR A 172 -4.75 -11.00 -3.12
CA TYR A 172 -4.92 -10.51 -1.75
C TYR A 172 -3.60 -10.55 -0.95
N GLY A 173 -2.91 -11.69 -0.96
CA GLY A 173 -1.61 -11.84 -0.29
C GLY A 173 -0.53 -10.94 -0.90
N ALA A 174 -0.46 -10.86 -2.22
CA ALA A 174 0.49 -10.01 -2.93
C ALA A 174 0.29 -8.52 -2.58
N LEU A 175 -0.95 -8.05 -2.54
CA LEU A 175 -1.29 -6.67 -2.21
C LEU A 175 -0.95 -6.32 -0.74
N ILE A 176 -1.13 -7.26 0.19
CA ILE A 176 -0.68 -7.08 1.58
C ILE A 176 0.83 -6.89 1.64
N VAL A 177 1.60 -7.73 0.93
CA VAL A 177 3.07 -7.64 0.89
C VAL A 177 3.52 -6.33 0.25
N ILE A 178 2.87 -5.89 -0.84
CA ILE A 178 3.14 -4.60 -1.50
C ILE A 178 2.86 -3.45 -0.52
N GLY A 179 1.71 -3.45 0.14
CA GLY A 179 1.34 -2.42 1.11
C GLY A 179 2.31 -2.36 2.29
N ALA A 180 2.71 -3.51 2.82
CA ALA A 180 3.73 -3.60 3.88
C ALA A 180 5.09 -3.08 3.40
N GLY A 181 5.49 -3.41 2.17
CA GLY A 181 6.73 -2.91 1.56
C GLY A 181 6.74 -1.39 1.43
N ILE A 182 5.65 -0.78 0.95
CA ILE A 182 5.53 0.69 0.87
C ILE A 182 5.67 1.31 2.26
N SER A 183 4.96 0.76 3.26
CA SER A 183 5.04 1.23 4.65
C SER A 183 6.45 1.10 5.21
N TYR A 184 7.13 -0.02 4.93
CA TYR A 184 8.52 -0.23 5.31
C TYR A 184 9.45 0.86 4.76
N PHE A 185 9.39 1.14 3.45
CA PHE A 185 10.25 2.17 2.85
C PHE A 185 10.02 3.56 3.43
N ILE A 186 8.76 3.91 3.73
CA ILE A 186 8.43 5.18 4.37
C ILE A 186 9.01 5.23 5.79
N CYS A 187 8.89 4.15 6.56
CA CYS A 187 9.44 4.06 7.91
C CYS A 187 10.97 4.07 7.90
N ASP A 188 11.62 3.29 7.04
CA ASP A 188 13.07 3.22 6.94
C ASP A 188 13.69 4.60 6.63
N HIS A 189 13.05 5.36 5.76
CA HIS A 189 13.48 6.73 5.46
C HIS A 189 13.44 7.63 6.71
N GLU A 190 12.37 7.58 7.52
CA GLU A 190 12.26 8.39 8.74
C GLU A 190 13.26 7.90 9.82
N PHE A 191 13.45 6.58 9.95
CA PHE A 191 14.44 6.01 10.85
C PHE A 191 15.87 6.40 10.43
N TYR A 192 16.18 6.34 9.13
CA TYR A 192 17.46 6.78 8.62
C TYR A 192 17.72 8.26 8.89
N LYS A 193 16.72 9.11 8.72
CA LYS A 193 16.83 10.53 9.09
C LYS A 193 17.21 10.75 10.54
N ALA A 194 16.54 10.02 11.46
CA ALA A 194 16.71 10.19 12.88
C ALA A 194 18.04 9.59 13.39
N PHE A 195 18.44 8.42 12.88
CA PHE A 195 19.57 7.67 13.42
C PHE A 195 20.80 7.66 12.51
N LYS A 196 20.68 8.16 11.26
CA LYS A 196 21.74 8.12 10.23
C LYS A 196 22.32 6.70 10.01
N LYS A 197 21.54 5.66 10.35
CA LYS A 197 21.90 4.24 10.22
C LYS A 197 20.70 3.45 9.70
N HIS A 198 20.94 2.58 8.73
CA HIS A 198 20.00 1.55 8.32
C HIS A 198 20.08 0.33 9.24
N GLY A 199 19.09 -0.55 9.16
CA GLY A 199 19.12 -1.86 9.81
C GLY A 199 18.35 -1.96 11.12
N LEU A 200 17.97 -0.85 11.75
CA LEU A 200 17.21 -0.89 13.00
C LEU A 200 15.77 -1.37 12.77
N LEU A 201 15.15 -0.85 11.72
CA LEU A 201 13.81 -1.28 11.30
C LEU A 201 13.85 -2.72 10.75
N ASP A 202 14.92 -3.08 10.03
CA ASP A 202 15.11 -4.46 9.52
C ASP A 202 15.14 -5.47 10.65
N THR A 203 15.89 -5.17 11.72
CA THR A 203 15.96 -6.05 12.89
C THR A 203 14.61 -6.18 13.59
N LEU A 204 13.85 -5.09 13.69
CA LEU A 204 12.49 -5.10 14.23
C LEU A 204 11.57 -6.00 13.38
N LEU A 205 11.64 -5.90 12.05
CA LEU A 205 10.84 -6.71 11.13
C LEU A 205 11.25 -8.18 11.15
N LEU A 206 12.55 -8.49 11.25
CA LEU A 206 13.05 -9.85 11.36
C LEU A 206 12.51 -10.58 12.61
N VAL A 207 12.11 -9.84 13.64
CA VAL A 207 11.45 -10.41 14.83
C VAL A 207 9.93 -10.39 14.67
N ALA A 208 9.34 -9.24 14.35
CA ALA A 208 7.90 -9.03 14.36
C ALA A 208 7.17 -9.83 13.26
N PHE A 209 7.76 -9.92 12.05
CA PHE A 209 7.10 -10.58 10.92
C PHE A 209 6.98 -12.10 11.08
N PRO A 210 8.06 -12.86 11.40
CA PRO A 210 7.93 -14.28 11.68
C PRO A 210 7.02 -14.58 12.87
N MET A 211 7.10 -13.78 13.94
CA MET A 211 6.22 -13.94 15.10
C MET A 211 4.75 -13.65 14.74
N GLY A 212 4.50 -12.73 13.83
CA GLY A 212 3.18 -12.47 13.27
C GLY A 212 2.62 -13.70 12.52
N ILE A 213 3.43 -14.33 11.67
CA ILE A 213 3.01 -15.55 10.95
C ILE A 213 2.71 -16.68 11.93
N VAL A 214 3.60 -16.91 12.90
CA VAL A 214 3.39 -17.92 13.95
C VAL A 214 2.10 -17.63 14.73
N GLY A 215 1.89 -16.40 15.14
CA GLY A 215 0.69 -15.98 15.86
C GLY A 215 -0.59 -16.20 15.06
N ALA A 216 -0.56 -15.83 13.78
CA ALA A 216 -1.69 -16.03 12.88
C ALA A 216 -2.08 -17.50 12.75
N ARG A 217 -1.09 -18.39 12.66
CA ARG A 217 -1.31 -19.84 12.58
C ARG A 217 -1.81 -20.43 13.88
N LEU A 218 -1.18 -20.07 14.99
CA LEU A 218 -1.59 -20.56 16.32
C LEU A 218 -3.04 -20.15 16.62
N TRP A 219 -3.39 -18.90 16.37
CA TRP A 219 -4.77 -18.43 16.59
C TRP A 219 -5.77 -19.20 15.74
N TYR A 220 -5.46 -19.42 14.47
CA TYR A 220 -6.33 -20.18 13.58
C TYR A 220 -6.55 -21.62 14.11
N CYS A 221 -5.48 -22.34 14.42
CA CYS A 221 -5.54 -23.74 14.82
C CYS A 221 -6.10 -23.97 16.24
N PHE A 222 -5.96 -23.01 17.15
CA PHE A 222 -6.42 -23.18 18.53
C PHE A 222 -7.73 -22.47 18.85
N VAL A 223 -8.09 -21.40 18.12
CA VAL A 223 -9.26 -20.58 18.42
C VAL A 223 -10.36 -20.75 17.38
N LEU A 224 -10.01 -20.71 16.08
CA LEU A 224 -11.02 -20.75 15.00
C LEU A 224 -11.38 -22.19 14.60
N GLU A 225 -10.38 -23.03 14.39
CA GLU A 225 -10.57 -24.44 14.02
C GLU A 225 -9.71 -25.36 14.88
N PRO A 226 -10.14 -25.64 16.12
CA PRO A 226 -9.40 -26.51 17.03
C PRO A 226 -9.23 -27.93 16.48
N GLY A 227 -7.99 -28.42 16.55
CA GLY A 227 -7.65 -29.78 16.10
C GLY A 227 -6.90 -29.86 14.77
N LEU A 228 -6.71 -28.75 14.06
CA LEU A 228 -5.88 -28.72 12.87
C LEU A 228 -4.38 -28.81 13.22
N ASN A 229 -3.63 -29.48 12.33
CA ASN A 229 -2.18 -29.53 12.45
C ASN A 229 -1.55 -28.16 12.20
N VAL A 230 -0.84 -27.63 13.20
CA VAL A 230 -0.18 -26.32 13.13
C VAL A 230 0.83 -26.22 11.96
N PHE A 231 1.46 -27.35 11.59
CA PHE A 231 2.49 -27.40 10.55
C PHE A 231 1.92 -27.56 9.13
N ASP A 232 0.62 -27.82 8.98
CA ASP A 232 -0.01 -27.91 7.66
C ASP A 232 -0.39 -26.52 7.13
N ILE A 233 0.61 -25.84 6.58
CA ILE A 233 0.46 -24.46 6.04
C ILE A 233 -0.12 -24.48 4.62
N ARG A 234 -0.13 -25.61 3.93
CA ARG A 234 -0.52 -25.71 2.50
C ARG A 234 -1.98 -25.37 2.26
N ASN A 235 -2.84 -25.69 3.22
CA ASN A 235 -4.29 -25.48 3.11
C ASN A 235 -4.76 -24.09 3.59
N GLY A 236 -3.84 -23.14 3.77
CA GLY A 236 -4.17 -21.80 4.30
C GLY A 236 -4.33 -21.82 5.83
N GLY A 237 -5.26 -20.99 6.34
CA GLY A 237 -5.55 -20.95 7.78
C GLY A 237 -4.57 -20.07 8.56
N LEU A 238 -4.61 -18.76 8.25
CA LEU A 238 -3.90 -17.73 8.99
C LEU A 238 -4.93 -16.70 9.47
N ALA A 239 -5.00 -16.48 10.77
CA ALA A 239 -5.90 -15.52 11.37
C ALA A 239 -5.19 -14.19 11.67
N ILE A 240 -5.73 -13.10 11.16
CA ILE A 240 -5.17 -11.74 11.35
C ILE A 240 -5.05 -11.39 12.83
N GLN A 241 -5.99 -11.80 13.67
CA GLN A 241 -6.01 -11.51 15.10
C GLN A 241 -4.75 -12.04 15.81
N GLY A 242 -4.41 -13.31 15.58
CA GLY A 242 -3.21 -13.91 16.16
C GLY A 242 -1.93 -13.27 15.61
N GLY A 243 -1.91 -12.96 14.33
CA GLY A 243 -0.80 -12.25 13.68
C GLY A 243 -0.57 -10.87 14.28
N ALA A 244 -1.64 -10.12 14.50
CA ALA A 244 -1.55 -8.80 15.14
C ALA A 244 -1.06 -8.91 16.60
N ILE A 245 -1.60 -9.83 17.38
CA ILE A 245 -1.23 -9.99 18.80
C ILE A 245 0.25 -10.36 18.95
N LEU A 246 0.72 -11.41 18.29
CA LEU A 246 2.11 -11.84 18.43
C LEU A 246 3.08 -10.94 17.64
N GLY A 247 2.71 -10.47 16.47
CA GLY A 247 3.56 -9.59 15.66
C GLY A 247 3.78 -8.23 16.34
N ILE A 248 2.71 -7.56 16.74
CA ILE A 248 2.81 -6.26 17.45
C ILE A 248 3.42 -6.49 18.83
N GLY A 249 3.00 -7.51 19.56
CA GLY A 249 3.52 -7.81 20.90
C GLY A 249 5.03 -8.06 20.90
N SER A 250 5.54 -8.85 19.97
CA SER A 250 6.97 -9.11 19.82
C SER A 250 7.74 -7.86 19.37
N GLY A 251 7.16 -7.05 18.48
CA GLY A 251 7.74 -5.78 18.07
C GLY A 251 7.83 -4.77 19.23
N VAL A 252 6.78 -4.64 20.03
CA VAL A 252 6.78 -3.81 21.25
C VAL A 252 7.80 -4.32 22.27
N LEU A 253 7.83 -5.64 22.52
CA LEU A 253 8.80 -6.24 23.43
C LEU A 253 10.23 -5.98 22.96
N PHE A 254 10.50 -6.16 21.68
CA PHE A 254 11.79 -5.83 21.09
C PHE A 254 12.18 -4.37 21.35
N MET A 255 11.30 -3.42 21.07
CA MET A 255 11.55 -2.01 21.31
C MET A 255 11.74 -1.66 22.79
N LEU A 256 11.05 -2.36 23.69
CA LEU A 256 11.25 -2.20 25.14
C LEU A 256 12.61 -2.71 25.60
N LEU A 257 13.09 -3.83 25.06
CA LEU A 257 14.41 -4.36 25.34
C LEU A 257 15.52 -3.43 24.81
N PHE A 258 15.31 -2.84 23.64
CA PHE A 258 16.24 -1.93 22.99
C PHE A 258 15.92 -0.44 23.21
N ARG A 259 15.15 -0.10 24.26
CA ARG A 259 14.72 1.28 24.60
C ARG A 259 15.84 2.30 24.78
N LYS A 260 17.07 1.85 24.95
CA LYS A 260 18.26 2.71 25.01
C LYS A 260 18.60 3.32 23.65
N TYR A 261 18.22 2.65 22.57
CA TYR A 261 18.56 3.04 21.19
C TYR A 261 17.40 3.73 20.49
N VAL A 262 16.16 3.36 20.81
CA VAL A 262 14.95 3.90 20.16
C VAL A 262 13.91 4.26 21.20
N ASN A 263 13.36 5.47 21.08
CA ASN A 263 12.19 5.84 21.87
C ASN A 263 10.93 5.21 21.28
N ILE A 264 10.28 4.33 22.03
CA ILE A 264 9.09 3.61 21.58
C ILE A 264 7.93 4.56 21.17
N ARG A 265 7.74 5.67 21.89
CA ARG A 265 6.69 6.66 21.57
C ARG A 265 6.96 7.32 20.22
N TRP A 266 8.22 7.65 19.94
CA TRP A 266 8.63 8.16 18.64
C TRP A 266 8.44 7.11 17.52
N ALA A 267 8.85 5.87 17.77
CA ALA A 267 8.68 4.79 16.81
C ALA A 267 7.20 4.55 16.48
N MET A 268 6.30 4.66 17.47
CA MET A 268 4.85 4.59 17.25
C MET A 268 4.36 5.73 16.34
N ASP A 269 4.85 6.96 16.50
CA ASP A 269 4.50 8.10 15.66
C ASP A 269 4.95 7.94 14.20
N VAL A 270 6.01 7.18 13.97
CA VAL A 270 6.52 6.87 12.63
C VAL A 270 5.78 5.68 12.01
N ILE A 271 5.68 4.57 12.75
CA ILE A 271 5.22 3.28 12.19
C ILE A 271 3.69 3.23 12.06
N LEU A 272 2.94 3.58 13.12
CA LEU A 272 1.50 3.33 13.15
C LEU A 272 0.72 4.05 12.02
N PRO A 273 0.98 5.32 11.70
CA PRO A 273 0.27 5.97 10.61
C PRO A 273 0.50 5.32 9.24
N THR A 274 1.69 4.72 9.01
CA THR A 274 1.98 4.07 7.72
C THR A 274 1.19 2.79 7.50
N ILE A 275 0.68 2.18 8.58
CA ILE A 275 -0.20 1.01 8.49
C ILE A 275 -1.46 1.34 7.68
N LEU A 276 -1.96 2.59 7.73
CA LEU A 276 -3.10 3.03 6.92
C LEU A 276 -2.82 2.87 5.41
N ILE A 277 -1.58 3.12 4.97
CA ILE A 277 -1.20 2.91 3.56
C ILE A 277 -1.28 1.41 3.22
N ALA A 278 -0.69 0.56 4.06
CA ALA A 278 -0.74 -0.89 3.87
C ALA A 278 -2.18 -1.41 3.85
N GLN A 279 -3.03 -0.91 4.75
CA GLN A 279 -4.45 -1.23 4.79
C GLN A 279 -5.18 -0.75 3.53
N GLY A 280 -4.92 0.48 3.07
CA GLY A 280 -5.51 1.01 1.84
C GLY A 280 -5.20 0.15 0.61
N VAL A 281 -3.92 -0.23 0.44
CA VAL A 281 -3.50 -1.14 -0.64
C VAL A 281 -4.13 -2.52 -0.47
N GLY A 282 -4.16 -3.07 0.75
CA GLY A 282 -4.75 -4.37 1.03
C GLY A 282 -6.25 -4.47 0.72
N ARG A 283 -7.00 -3.33 0.75
CA ARG A 283 -8.43 -3.30 0.39
C ARG A 283 -8.72 -3.69 -1.06
N TRP A 284 -7.77 -3.51 -1.96
CA TRP A 284 -7.91 -4.01 -3.33
C TRP A 284 -7.97 -5.54 -3.41
N GLY A 285 -7.45 -6.25 -2.40
CA GLY A 285 -7.63 -7.70 -2.28
C GLY A 285 -9.10 -8.10 -2.15
N ASN A 286 -9.91 -7.31 -1.42
CA ASN A 286 -11.34 -7.55 -1.31
C ASN A 286 -12.06 -7.36 -2.67
N PHE A 287 -11.60 -6.43 -3.51
CA PHE A 287 -12.10 -6.24 -4.86
C PHE A 287 -11.91 -7.48 -5.74
N PHE A 288 -10.73 -8.08 -5.74
CA PHE A 288 -10.46 -9.29 -6.51
C PHE A 288 -11.14 -10.54 -5.94
N ASN A 289 -11.35 -10.59 -4.63
CA ASN A 289 -12.08 -11.69 -3.99
C ASN A 289 -13.61 -11.51 -4.04
N VAL A 290 -14.11 -10.38 -4.56
CA VAL A 290 -15.51 -9.97 -4.56
C VAL A 290 -16.20 -10.12 -3.20
N GLU A 291 -15.48 -9.68 -2.17
CA GLU A 291 -15.89 -9.78 -0.76
C GLU A 291 -15.88 -8.40 -0.07
N VAL A 292 -16.55 -8.32 1.11
CA VAL A 292 -16.57 -7.09 1.94
C VAL A 292 -17.06 -5.87 1.14
N HIS A 293 -18.20 -6.00 0.53
CA HIS A 293 -18.89 -4.93 -0.20
C HIS A 293 -20.04 -4.32 0.62
N GLY A 294 -20.58 -3.20 0.14
CA GLY A 294 -21.73 -2.53 0.75
C GLY A 294 -23.06 -3.07 0.26
N LEU A 295 -24.12 -2.37 0.61
CA LEU A 295 -25.47 -2.66 0.16
C LEU A 295 -25.61 -2.49 -1.37
N ALA A 296 -26.62 -3.10 -1.97
CA ALA A 296 -26.94 -2.90 -3.38
C ALA A 296 -27.37 -1.45 -3.64
N SER A 297 -26.85 -0.86 -4.72
CA SER A 297 -27.13 0.51 -5.17
C SER A 297 -27.27 0.54 -6.68
N ASP A 298 -28.02 1.49 -7.22
CA ASP A 298 -28.14 1.67 -8.67
C ASP A 298 -26.77 2.03 -9.28
N ALA A 299 -26.37 1.33 -10.33
CA ALA A 299 -25.10 1.54 -11.01
C ALA A 299 -24.96 2.97 -11.57
N ALA A 300 -26.05 3.59 -11.94
CA ALA A 300 -26.10 4.96 -12.43
C ALA A 300 -25.55 5.99 -11.41
N ASN A 301 -25.67 5.73 -10.10
CA ASN A 301 -25.14 6.59 -9.05
C ASN A 301 -23.60 6.59 -9.01
N TRP A 302 -22.98 5.62 -9.65
CA TRP A 302 -21.54 5.37 -9.66
C TRP A 302 -20.90 5.57 -11.03
N TRP A 303 -21.53 6.34 -11.90
CA TRP A 303 -21.13 6.63 -13.29
C TRP A 303 -19.68 7.12 -13.43
N PHE A 304 -19.12 7.71 -12.37
CA PHE A 304 -17.75 8.22 -12.31
C PHE A 304 -16.71 7.13 -12.05
N LEU A 305 -17.10 5.88 -11.82
CA LEU A 305 -16.16 4.78 -11.64
C LEU A 305 -15.84 4.09 -12.96
N PRO A 306 -14.60 3.57 -13.12
CA PRO A 306 -14.26 2.74 -14.27
C PRO A 306 -15.20 1.54 -14.41
N LYS A 307 -15.53 1.17 -15.65
CA LYS A 307 -16.41 0.02 -15.95
C LYS A 307 -15.92 -1.28 -15.30
N ILE A 308 -14.61 -1.51 -15.21
CA ILE A 308 -14.04 -2.69 -14.56
C ILE A 308 -14.47 -2.81 -13.10
N ILE A 309 -14.56 -1.67 -12.38
CA ILE A 309 -15.05 -1.64 -10.99
C ILE A 309 -16.54 -1.90 -10.96
N LEU A 310 -17.32 -1.25 -11.85
CA LEU A 310 -18.76 -1.42 -11.92
C LEU A 310 -19.14 -2.88 -12.24
N ASN A 311 -18.52 -3.46 -13.25
CA ASN A 311 -18.82 -4.82 -13.69
C ASN A 311 -18.43 -5.86 -12.61
N ASN A 312 -17.25 -5.72 -12.00
CA ASN A 312 -16.82 -6.65 -10.95
C ASN A 312 -17.66 -6.50 -9.67
N SER A 313 -18.15 -5.29 -9.37
CA SER A 313 -19.01 -5.02 -8.20
C SER A 313 -20.46 -5.53 -8.34
N GLN A 314 -20.82 -6.13 -9.47
CA GLN A 314 -22.10 -6.85 -9.60
C GLN A 314 -22.03 -8.24 -8.96
N TYR A 315 -20.84 -8.73 -8.65
CA TYR A 315 -20.61 -10.06 -8.10
C TYR A 315 -20.26 -10.00 -6.61
N SER A 316 -20.58 -11.08 -5.90
CA SER A 316 -20.28 -11.26 -4.50
C SER A 316 -19.95 -12.71 -4.20
N SER A 317 -19.00 -12.94 -3.30
CA SER A 317 -18.71 -14.26 -2.75
C SER A 317 -19.69 -14.69 -1.64
N THR A 318 -20.47 -13.74 -1.11
CA THR A 318 -21.35 -13.97 0.06
C THR A 318 -22.83 -13.64 -0.18
N ALA A 319 -23.16 -13.07 -1.34
CA ALA A 319 -24.52 -12.65 -1.71
C ALA A 319 -24.81 -12.97 -3.19
N PRO A 320 -26.09 -12.95 -3.65
CA PRO A 320 -26.45 -13.19 -5.03
C PRO A 320 -25.82 -12.19 -6.00
N SER A 321 -25.55 -12.60 -7.23
CA SER A 321 -25.10 -11.69 -8.29
C SER A 321 -26.18 -10.71 -8.69
N LEU A 322 -25.82 -9.46 -8.96
CA LEU A 322 -26.69 -8.37 -9.42
C LEU A 322 -26.60 -8.15 -10.94
N VAL A 323 -26.04 -9.10 -11.69
CA VAL A 323 -25.89 -9.00 -13.14
C VAL A 323 -27.24 -8.87 -13.81
N GLY A 324 -27.39 -7.86 -14.68
CA GLY A 324 -28.64 -7.59 -15.40
C GLY A 324 -29.67 -6.77 -14.61
N GLU A 325 -29.45 -6.47 -13.33
CA GLU A 325 -30.42 -5.70 -12.52
C GLU A 325 -30.18 -4.17 -12.59
N GLY A 326 -29.15 -3.71 -13.30
CA GLY A 326 -28.73 -2.29 -13.31
C GLY A 326 -28.17 -1.81 -11.97
N LYS A 327 -27.83 -2.73 -11.08
CA LYS A 327 -27.32 -2.48 -9.73
C LYS A 327 -25.91 -3.00 -9.55
N ILE A 328 -25.22 -2.43 -8.56
CA ILE A 328 -23.92 -2.91 -8.08
C ILE A 328 -23.92 -2.94 -6.55
N TYR A 329 -23.04 -3.71 -5.99
CA TYR A 329 -22.68 -3.59 -4.58
C TYR A 329 -21.77 -2.38 -4.37
N VAL A 330 -22.10 -1.53 -3.41
CA VAL A 330 -21.28 -0.35 -3.08
C VAL A 330 -19.83 -0.77 -2.85
N PRO A 331 -18.85 -0.20 -3.58
CA PRO A 331 -17.45 -0.62 -3.54
C PRO A 331 -16.74 -0.10 -2.27
N LEU A 332 -17.03 -0.71 -1.12
CA LEU A 332 -16.46 -0.31 0.17
C LEU A 332 -14.94 -0.41 0.17
N PHE A 333 -14.35 -1.35 -0.56
CA PHE A 333 -12.90 -1.46 -0.70
C PHE A 333 -12.25 -0.15 -1.17
N LEU A 334 -12.90 0.55 -2.12
CA LEU A 334 -12.39 1.81 -2.67
C LEU A 334 -12.57 2.95 -1.67
N ILE A 335 -13.73 3.02 -1.03
CA ILE A 335 -14.04 4.04 0.00
C ILE A 335 -13.07 3.89 1.17
N GLU A 336 -12.85 2.65 1.66
CA GLU A 336 -11.89 2.36 2.72
C GLU A 336 -10.44 2.64 2.29
N CYS A 337 -10.07 2.34 1.04
CA CYS A 337 -8.75 2.68 0.49
C CYS A 337 -8.51 4.18 0.53
N ILE A 338 -9.44 4.98 -0.01
CA ILE A 338 -9.35 6.44 -0.03
C ILE A 338 -9.31 7.00 1.39
N SER A 339 -10.19 6.52 2.28
CA SER A 339 -10.23 6.94 3.68
C SER A 339 -8.92 6.66 4.41
N ASN A 340 -8.32 5.48 4.21
CA ASN A 340 -7.06 5.10 4.83
C ASN A 340 -5.89 5.96 4.32
N ILE A 341 -5.79 6.16 3.01
CA ILE A 341 -4.76 7.02 2.42
C ILE A 341 -4.92 8.47 2.89
N ALA A 342 -6.14 9.01 2.88
CA ALA A 342 -6.44 10.35 3.41
C ALA A 342 -6.08 10.44 4.90
N GLY A 343 -6.43 9.42 5.68
CA GLY A 343 -6.09 9.33 7.10
C GLY A 343 -4.59 9.41 7.36
N TYR A 344 -3.78 8.71 6.58
CA TYR A 344 -2.33 8.82 6.67
C TYR A 344 -1.85 10.26 6.47
N PHE A 345 -2.32 10.93 5.41
CA PHE A 345 -1.90 12.31 5.13
C PHE A 345 -2.40 13.29 6.19
N ILE A 346 -3.63 13.13 6.67
CA ILE A 346 -4.20 13.96 7.74
C ILE A 346 -3.39 13.77 9.03
N ILE A 347 -3.17 12.54 9.46
CA ILE A 347 -2.45 12.24 10.71
C ILE A 347 -0.99 12.69 10.60
N LYS A 348 -0.29 12.36 9.52
CA LYS A 348 1.14 12.67 9.37
C LYS A 348 1.41 14.15 9.20
N TYR A 349 0.59 14.85 8.40
CA TYR A 349 0.88 16.22 8.00
C TYR A 349 -0.02 17.27 8.68
N ALA A 350 -1.33 17.08 8.70
CA ALA A 350 -2.21 18.06 9.34
C ALA A 350 -2.06 18.00 10.88
N VAL A 351 -2.14 16.82 11.46
CA VAL A 351 -1.97 16.65 12.91
C VAL A 351 -0.49 16.73 13.28
N GLY A 352 0.35 15.84 12.79
CA GLY A 352 1.75 15.69 13.22
C GLY A 352 2.62 16.93 12.98
N LYS A 353 2.50 17.60 11.81
CA LYS A 353 3.25 18.83 11.54
C LYS A 353 2.50 20.09 11.97
N GLY A 354 1.16 20.13 11.75
CA GLY A 354 0.35 21.30 12.05
C GLY A 354 0.24 21.58 13.55
N LEU A 355 0.04 20.54 14.35
CA LEU A 355 -0.15 20.64 15.80
C LEU A 355 1.11 20.27 16.62
N ARG A 356 2.28 20.16 15.99
CA ARG A 356 3.52 19.68 16.63
C ARG A 356 3.90 20.38 17.94
N LYS A 357 3.46 21.65 18.13
CA LYS A 357 3.72 22.42 19.36
C LYS A 357 2.93 21.94 20.56
N VAL A 358 1.78 21.31 20.33
CA VAL A 358 0.85 20.87 21.37
C VAL A 358 0.98 19.37 21.62
N LEU A 359 1.32 18.62 20.59
CA LEU A 359 1.38 17.16 20.64
C LEU A 359 2.53 16.66 21.52
N SER A 360 2.21 15.67 22.33
CA SER A 360 3.16 14.85 23.03
C SER A 360 3.71 13.75 22.11
N LEU A 361 4.87 13.23 22.44
CA LEU A 361 5.47 12.12 21.69
C LEU A 361 4.60 10.87 21.87
N GLY A 362 4.21 10.23 20.76
CA GLY A 362 3.31 9.09 20.73
C GLY A 362 1.87 9.44 20.32
N ASP A 363 1.48 10.73 20.34
CA ASP A 363 0.11 11.14 20.03
C ASP A 363 -0.27 10.86 18.57
N VAL A 364 0.66 11.05 17.63
CA VAL A 364 0.44 10.78 16.20
C VAL A 364 0.14 9.30 15.97
N GLY A 365 0.87 8.44 16.70
CA GLY A 365 0.60 7.00 16.69
C GLY A 365 -0.76 6.64 17.28
N MET A 366 -1.17 7.32 18.35
CA MET A 366 -2.51 7.12 18.95
C MET A 366 -3.64 7.61 18.04
N CYS A 367 -3.41 8.68 17.27
CA CYS A 367 -4.36 9.14 16.26
C CYS A 367 -4.67 8.07 15.19
N TYR A 368 -3.72 7.19 14.88
CA TYR A 368 -4.00 6.04 14.01
C TYR A 368 -5.08 5.13 14.59
N LEU A 369 -5.02 4.80 15.89
CA LEU A 369 -6.03 3.96 16.54
C LEU A 369 -7.41 4.61 16.49
N ILE A 370 -7.47 5.91 16.74
CA ILE A 370 -8.73 6.68 16.67
C ILE A 370 -9.28 6.68 15.24
N TRP A 371 -8.43 6.95 14.23
CA TRP A 371 -8.83 6.96 12.83
C TRP A 371 -9.35 5.60 12.38
N TYR A 372 -8.60 4.55 12.68
CA TYR A 372 -8.99 3.19 12.33
C TYR A 372 -10.33 2.80 12.98
N GLY A 373 -10.49 3.07 14.27
CA GLY A 373 -11.74 2.80 14.97
C GLY A 373 -12.91 3.61 14.40
N LEU A 374 -12.70 4.91 14.12
CA LEU A 374 -13.71 5.78 13.53
C LEU A 374 -14.15 5.27 12.15
N THR A 375 -13.20 4.95 11.27
CA THR A 375 -13.52 4.42 9.94
C THR A 375 -14.30 3.12 10.03
N ARG A 376 -13.98 2.24 10.98
CA ARG A 376 -14.74 1.00 11.22
C ARG A 376 -16.14 1.26 11.73
N VAL A 377 -16.34 2.15 12.68
CA VAL A 377 -17.67 2.53 13.20
C VAL A 377 -18.56 3.05 12.07
N VAL A 378 -18.00 3.84 11.14
CA VAL A 378 -18.76 4.40 10.02
C VAL A 378 -19.01 3.36 8.92
N MET A 379 -18.05 2.50 8.62
CA MET A 379 -18.14 1.56 7.49
C MET A 379 -18.90 0.26 7.82
N GLU A 380 -18.87 -0.20 9.08
CA GLU A 380 -19.47 -1.47 9.45
C GLU A 380 -20.99 -1.53 9.18
N PRO A 381 -21.79 -0.47 9.48
CA PRO A 381 -23.20 -0.44 9.14
C PRO A 381 -23.50 -0.46 7.63
N LEU A 382 -22.53 -0.09 6.81
CA LEU A 382 -22.70 -0.03 5.35
C LEU A 382 -22.41 -1.37 4.66
N ARG A 383 -21.90 -2.37 5.40
CA ARG A 383 -21.59 -3.70 4.86
C ARG A 383 -22.85 -4.51 4.60
N SER A 384 -22.90 -5.20 3.47
CA SER A 384 -23.93 -6.18 3.17
C SER A 384 -23.55 -7.55 3.71
N GLY A 385 -24.54 -8.28 4.23
CA GLY A 385 -24.44 -9.69 4.63
C GLY A 385 -23.86 -9.92 6.01
N GLY A 386 -24.74 -10.04 7.00
CA GLY A 386 -24.69 -10.85 8.24
C GLY A 386 -23.36 -11.04 8.96
N TYR A 387 -22.36 -10.23 8.67
CA TYR A 387 -21.13 -10.23 9.45
C TYR A 387 -21.50 -9.85 10.87
N GLU A 388 -20.98 -10.57 11.86
CA GLU A 388 -21.25 -10.31 13.26
C GLU A 388 -20.84 -8.88 13.62
N TYR A 389 -21.77 -7.97 13.34
CA TYR A 389 -21.74 -6.53 13.55
C TYR A 389 -21.22 -6.17 14.94
N SER A 390 -21.52 -7.03 15.95
CA SER A 390 -21.16 -6.79 17.33
C SER A 390 -19.66 -6.84 17.60
N GLN A 391 -18.90 -7.80 17.09
CA GLN A 391 -17.48 -7.98 17.43
C GLN A 391 -16.58 -6.92 16.79
N SER A 392 -16.79 -6.66 15.49
CA SER A 392 -16.00 -5.66 14.77
C SER A 392 -16.27 -4.24 15.29
N PHE A 393 -17.53 -3.94 15.60
CA PHE A 393 -17.94 -2.65 16.16
C PHE A 393 -17.37 -2.41 17.57
N ILE A 394 -17.44 -3.42 18.44
CA ILE A 394 -16.84 -3.36 19.80
C ILE A 394 -15.34 -3.15 19.69
N THR A 395 -14.65 -3.89 18.82
CA THR A 395 -13.21 -3.73 18.61
C THR A 395 -12.87 -2.31 18.15
N ALA A 396 -13.67 -1.72 17.26
CA ALA A 396 -13.50 -0.35 16.81
C ALA A 396 -13.60 0.67 17.94
N ILE A 397 -14.62 0.55 18.79
CA ILE A 397 -14.80 1.41 19.97
C ILE A 397 -13.62 1.25 20.95
N VAL A 398 -13.19 0.01 21.21
CA VAL A 398 -12.04 -0.26 22.08
C VAL A 398 -10.77 0.39 21.52
N MET A 399 -10.53 0.30 20.22
CA MET A 399 -9.37 0.95 19.59
C MET A 399 -9.43 2.48 19.69
N MET A 400 -10.61 3.09 19.46
CA MET A 400 -10.79 4.54 19.65
C MET A 400 -10.53 4.94 21.09
N GLY A 401 -11.09 4.19 22.04
CA GLY A 401 -10.88 4.43 23.47
C GLY A 401 -9.41 4.29 23.88
N ALA A 402 -8.73 3.25 23.40
CA ALA A 402 -7.31 3.03 23.64
C ALA A 402 -6.46 4.18 23.08
N GLY A 403 -6.77 4.67 21.88
CA GLY A 403 -6.12 5.83 21.29
C GLY A 403 -6.30 7.09 22.12
N ALA A 404 -7.53 7.40 22.51
CA ALA A 404 -7.85 8.59 23.33
C ALA A 404 -7.20 8.51 24.71
N LEU A 405 -7.29 7.37 25.39
CA LEU A 405 -6.63 7.13 26.69
C LEU A 405 -5.11 7.19 26.58
N GLY A 406 -4.55 6.70 25.47
CA GLY A 406 -3.11 6.78 25.20
C GLY A 406 -2.63 8.23 25.10
N ILE A 407 -3.32 9.08 24.35
CA ILE A 407 -3.03 10.52 24.27
C ILE A 407 -3.09 11.14 25.66
N LEU A 408 -4.18 10.92 26.39
CA LEU A 408 -4.36 11.45 27.74
C LEU A 408 -3.21 11.01 28.67
N ALA A 409 -2.84 9.74 28.64
CA ALA A 409 -1.75 9.19 29.44
C ALA A 409 -0.39 9.83 29.11
N PHE A 410 -0.10 10.08 27.81
CA PHE A 410 1.14 10.73 27.40
C PHE A 410 1.19 12.18 27.87
N HIS A 411 0.09 12.92 27.77
CA HIS A 411 0.02 14.29 28.27
C HIS A 411 0.15 14.36 29.79
N ILE A 412 -0.54 13.49 30.54
CA ILE A 412 -0.39 13.39 32.01
C ILE A 412 1.07 13.08 32.39
N TYR A 413 1.70 12.13 31.70
CA TYR A 413 3.10 11.79 31.93
C TYR A 413 4.01 13.00 31.72
N ASP A 414 3.81 13.76 30.65
CA ASP A 414 4.63 14.95 30.35
C ASP A 414 4.36 16.10 31.35
N LEU A 415 3.15 16.24 31.85
CA LEU A 415 2.83 17.16 32.95
C LEU A 415 3.56 16.78 34.25
N ILE A 416 3.58 15.50 34.61
CA ILE A 416 4.32 14.99 35.77
C ILE A 416 5.81 15.25 35.61
N ARG A 417 6.37 15.05 34.42
CA ARG A 417 7.80 15.37 34.12
C ARG A 417 8.09 16.85 34.33
N LYS A 418 7.22 17.73 33.80
CA LYS A 418 7.36 19.17 33.97
C LYS A 418 7.35 19.59 35.44
N LYS A 419 6.45 19.00 36.25
CA LYS A 419 6.42 19.24 37.70
C LYS A 419 7.71 18.79 38.43
N LYS A 420 8.42 17.78 37.87
CA LYS A 420 9.70 17.29 38.37
C LYS A 420 10.91 18.07 37.82
N GLY A 421 10.71 19.20 37.12
CA GLY A 421 11.77 20.00 36.52
C GLY A 421 12.41 19.37 35.25
N LEU A 422 11.82 18.29 34.70
CA LEU A 422 12.30 17.63 33.49
C LEU A 422 11.58 18.22 32.28
N LYS A 423 12.33 18.43 31.18
CA LYS A 423 11.72 18.90 29.91
C LYS A 423 10.65 17.90 29.41
N PRO A 424 9.46 18.37 28.98
CA PRO A 424 8.46 17.50 28.36
C PRO A 424 9.02 16.90 27.07
N ARG A 425 8.57 15.68 26.72
CA ARG A 425 8.93 14.99 25.47
C ARG A 425 7.93 15.34 24.37
N THR A 426 8.02 16.55 23.81
CA THR A 426 7.23 16.96 22.66
C THR A 426 7.92 16.59 21.36
N LEU A 427 7.15 16.46 20.28
CA LEU A 427 7.73 16.28 18.93
C LEU A 427 8.71 17.41 18.59
N GLU A 428 8.42 18.64 19.02
CA GLU A 428 9.28 19.80 18.77
C GLU A 428 10.67 19.68 19.44
N THR A 429 10.75 19.09 20.64
CA THR A 429 12.03 18.95 21.35
C THR A 429 12.98 17.96 20.68
N ILE A 430 12.48 17.01 19.93
CA ILE A 430 13.29 16.05 19.17
C ILE A 430 13.85 16.71 17.91
N PHE A 431 13.01 17.45 17.17
CA PHE A 431 13.43 18.09 15.92
C PHE A 431 14.39 19.28 16.16
N LYS A 432 14.29 20.00 17.28
CA LYS A 432 15.26 21.04 17.62
C LYS A 432 16.66 20.48 17.92
N ASN A 433 16.74 19.32 18.55
CA ASN A 433 18.03 18.66 18.78
C ASN A 433 18.68 18.15 17.48
N GLU A 434 17.89 17.88 16.43
CA GLU A 434 18.39 17.51 15.10
C GLU A 434 18.95 18.73 14.35
N GLU A 435 18.30 19.90 14.43
CA GLU A 435 18.79 21.13 13.81
C GLU A 435 20.08 21.65 14.47
N GLU A 436 20.26 21.46 15.78
CA GLU A 436 21.50 21.81 16.51
C GLU A 436 22.64 20.84 16.23
N THR A 437 22.37 19.56 15.95
CA THR A 437 23.38 18.56 15.57
C THR A 437 23.84 18.65 14.12
N ASP A 438 23.00 19.17 13.23
CA ASP A 438 23.36 19.40 11.82
C ASP A 438 24.13 20.74 11.62
N SER A 439 24.26 21.58 12.68
CA SER A 439 25.01 22.85 12.68
C SER A 439 26.41 22.74 13.34
N LEU A 440 26.76 21.58 13.84
CA LEU A 440 28.09 21.25 14.36
C LEU A 440 28.81 20.24 13.44
#